data_85144540100fd23bcebd277d6ba0bb98
#
_entry.id   85144540100fd23bcebd277d6ba0bb98
#
_cell.length_a   1.000
_cell.length_b   1.000
_cell.length_c   1.000
_cell.angle_alpha   90.00
_cell.angle_beta   90.00
_cell.angle_gamma   90.00
#
_symmetry.space_group_name_H-M   'P 1'
#
loop_
_entity.id
_entity.type
_entity.pdbx_description
1 polymer ?
#
loop_
_entity_poly.entity_id
_entity_poly.type
_entity_poly.pdbx_seq_one_letter_code
_entity_poly.pdbx_strand_id
1 'polypeptide(L)'
;MKVYMRNTGLTNDQNRVLQGIAVVPGVVNGSVVWFRHGPELPRRGYRVKVADRPAELERFHTALDEVSESLREQSKQLTGVTADVIRSSVYLVTDRGWVGPAERDITAGMTAEAATGHQIGRFIELLERRGGFAAERTADLRDIRDRIARRLQGLEEPELPKLTSSSILVADELAPADIAAIDAHSVGAIATIRGGLTGHIAVVARQLGIPYVTGVTDLTVLPEGTSALLDGVRGLIIANPSTVMVEQRLASDERHREQVEAWNGPAQTRDGVHVHLLANVQDENTIDEARRTEVDGVGLFRTELCFIGHSTEPSVDEQASIYEKVFQAFKNRVAIRTLDSGSDKPLKFAQTSREENPALGMRGVRIGLQNEELLIRQLDAIAEGARRAGLSGDDAPKVMAPMISRVSEARRFAALVRERGLIPGIVVEVPATAIMAEMFMREVDFCSIGTNDLIQYTMAADRLSADLFELTDPWQPAGLRLILSLIHISEPTRRY
;
A
#
# COMPACT_ATOMS: atom_id res chain seq x y z
N MET A 1 16.12 -5.43 27.00
CA MET A 1 15.72 -5.01 28.36
C MET A 1 14.32 -4.43 28.19
N LYS A 2 13.29 -5.22 28.56
CA LYS A 2 11.87 -4.87 28.36
C LYS A 2 11.48 -3.75 29.31
N VAL A 3 11.01 -2.64 28.78
CA VAL A 3 10.17 -1.71 29.56
C VAL A 3 8.72 -1.99 29.19
N TYR A 4 8.11 -2.93 29.89
CA TYR A 4 6.66 -3.03 30.00
C TYR A 4 6.20 -1.84 30.81
N MET A 5 5.66 -0.79 30.21
CA MET A 5 4.81 0.13 30.94
C MET A 5 3.43 -0.52 31.08
N ARG A 6 3.21 -1.11 32.25
CA ARG A 6 1.88 -1.50 32.71
C ARG A 6 0.98 -0.27 32.75
N ASN A 7 -0.17 -0.45 32.15
CA ASN A 7 -1.35 0.41 32.29
C ASN A 7 -1.67 0.61 33.78
N THR A 8 -1.18 1.68 34.39
CA THR A 8 -1.66 2.16 35.68
C THR A 8 -2.71 3.20 35.39
N GLY A 9 -3.94 2.89 35.75
CA GLY A 9 -5.07 3.83 35.68
C GLY A 9 -4.71 5.16 36.34
N LEU A 10 -4.58 6.19 35.51
CA LEU A 10 -4.54 7.58 35.92
C LEU A 10 -5.87 8.21 35.51
N THR A 11 -6.65 8.49 36.52
CA THR A 11 -7.79 9.37 36.49
C THR A 11 -7.30 10.80 36.29
N ASN A 12 -7.97 11.52 35.38
CA ASN A 12 -7.98 12.96 35.18
C ASN A 12 -6.80 13.66 34.47
N ASP A 13 -7.12 14.19 33.28
CA ASP A 13 -6.70 15.48 32.69
C ASP A 13 -5.23 15.73 32.28
N GLN A 14 -4.34 14.78 32.24
CA GLN A 14 -2.97 15.06 31.77
C GLN A 14 -2.51 14.08 30.68
N ASN A 15 -2.27 14.65 29.48
CA ASN A 15 -1.50 14.06 28.36
C ASN A 15 -1.71 12.57 28.08
N ARG A 16 -2.91 12.18 27.63
CA ARG A 16 -3.12 10.82 27.16
C ARG A 16 -2.43 10.64 25.81
N VAL A 17 -1.49 9.69 25.73
CA VAL A 17 -0.78 9.32 24.52
C VAL A 17 -1.43 8.08 23.92
N LEU A 18 -1.84 8.18 22.65
CA LEU A 18 -2.35 7.09 21.86
C LEU A 18 -1.30 6.69 20.84
N GLN A 19 -1.09 5.40 20.68
CA GLN A 19 -0.13 4.84 19.73
C GLN A 19 -0.88 4.30 18.51
N GLY A 20 -0.35 4.60 17.34
CA GLY A 20 -0.78 4.09 16.05
C GLY A 20 0.42 3.83 15.15
N ILE A 21 0.14 3.66 13.88
CA ILE A 21 1.09 3.40 12.81
C ILE A 21 1.34 4.70 12.04
N ALA A 22 2.58 5.14 11.95
CA ALA A 22 2.99 6.28 11.14
C ALA A 22 2.85 5.94 9.64
N VAL A 23 2.05 6.73 8.90
CA VAL A 23 1.82 6.52 7.45
C VAL A 23 2.38 7.65 6.62
N VAL A 24 2.07 8.90 7.00
CA VAL A 24 2.60 10.11 6.37
C VAL A 24 3.22 10.96 7.46
N PRO A 25 4.50 11.35 7.33
CA PRO A 25 5.18 12.17 8.33
C PRO A 25 4.61 13.58 8.39
N GLY A 26 4.83 14.25 9.52
CA GLY A 26 4.44 15.62 9.82
C GLY A 26 3.86 15.73 11.21
N VAL A 27 3.99 16.90 11.81
CA VAL A 27 3.46 17.19 13.15
C VAL A 27 2.39 18.28 13.05
N VAL A 28 1.21 18.00 13.59
CA VAL A 28 0.08 18.92 13.57
C VAL A 28 -0.53 19.02 14.96
N ASN A 29 -0.70 20.26 15.45
CA ASN A 29 -1.49 20.53 16.63
C ASN A 29 -2.84 21.11 16.20
N GLY A 30 -3.92 20.48 16.68
CA GLY A 30 -5.25 20.89 16.23
C GLY A 30 -6.37 20.34 17.08
N SER A 31 -7.58 20.58 16.61
CA SER A 31 -8.81 20.09 17.23
C SER A 31 -9.27 18.80 16.58
N VAL A 32 -9.63 17.82 17.38
CA VAL A 32 -10.22 16.55 16.90
C VAL A 32 -11.59 16.82 16.29
N VAL A 33 -11.76 16.39 15.05
CA VAL A 33 -13.02 16.44 14.31
C VAL A 33 -13.39 15.03 13.85
N TRP A 34 -14.48 14.49 14.39
CA TRP A 34 -14.92 13.14 14.08
C TRP A 34 -15.73 13.08 12.79
N PHE A 35 -15.33 12.18 11.91
CA PHE A 35 -16.13 11.80 10.77
C PHE A 35 -16.69 10.38 10.98
N ARG A 36 -18.01 10.29 11.10
CA ARG A 36 -18.73 9.04 11.36
C ARG A 36 -19.65 8.71 10.20
N HIS A 37 -19.38 7.56 9.57
CA HIS A 37 -20.06 7.16 8.35
C HIS A 37 -21.46 6.61 8.55
N GLY A 38 -21.69 5.75 9.47
CA GLY A 38 -22.85 4.90 9.41
C GLY A 38 -24.06 5.37 10.24
N PRO A 39 -25.28 5.26 9.70
CA PRO A 39 -26.48 5.24 10.52
C PRO A 39 -26.49 3.94 11.34
N GLU A 40 -27.11 3.97 12.51
CA GLU A 40 -27.33 2.72 13.23
C GLU A 40 -28.20 1.77 12.42
N LEU A 41 -27.61 0.61 12.08
CA LEU A 41 -28.35 -0.45 11.40
C LEU A 41 -29.11 -1.27 12.43
N PRO A 42 -30.39 -1.60 12.17
CA PRO A 42 -31.16 -2.42 13.08
C PRO A 42 -30.52 -3.82 13.20
N ARG A 43 -30.10 -4.18 14.41
CA ARG A 43 -29.47 -5.49 14.69
C ARG A 43 -30.43 -6.67 14.55
N ARG A 44 -31.75 -6.42 14.62
CA ARG A 44 -32.80 -7.39 14.34
C ARG A 44 -33.78 -6.77 13.34
N GLY A 45 -33.93 -7.41 12.19
CA GLY A 45 -34.87 -6.97 11.16
C GLY A 45 -36.32 -7.08 11.67
N TYR A 46 -37.07 -6.00 11.51
CA TYR A 46 -38.53 -6.07 11.66
C TYR A 46 -39.08 -6.97 10.56
N ARG A 47 -40.12 -7.75 10.88
CA ARG A 47 -40.75 -8.58 9.85
C ARG A 47 -41.66 -7.71 8.97
N VAL A 48 -41.32 -7.61 7.69
CA VAL A 48 -42.16 -7.00 6.69
C VAL A 48 -43.34 -7.92 6.39
N LYS A 49 -44.55 -7.37 6.38
CA LYS A 49 -45.76 -8.12 6.04
C LYS A 49 -45.67 -8.66 4.64
N VAL A 50 -46.26 -9.83 4.38
CA VAL A 50 -46.15 -10.52 3.07
C VAL A 50 -46.57 -9.62 1.92
N ALA A 51 -47.65 -8.83 2.11
CA ALA A 51 -48.16 -7.89 1.09
C ALA A 51 -47.17 -6.76 0.72
N ASP A 52 -46.32 -6.35 1.70
CA ASP A 52 -45.41 -5.20 1.53
C ASP A 52 -44.02 -5.60 1.04
N ARG A 53 -43.71 -6.91 0.97
CA ARG A 53 -42.37 -7.41 0.57
C ARG A 53 -41.95 -7.01 -0.87
N PRO A 54 -42.85 -7.00 -1.88
CA PRO A 54 -42.49 -6.54 -3.20
C PRO A 54 -42.07 -5.06 -3.21
N ALA A 55 -42.80 -4.20 -2.48
CA ALA A 55 -42.46 -2.78 -2.36
C ALA A 55 -41.11 -2.58 -1.62
N GLU A 56 -40.84 -3.41 -0.60
CA GLU A 56 -39.57 -3.40 0.13
C GLU A 56 -38.39 -3.80 -0.74
N LEU A 57 -38.59 -4.80 -1.63
CA LEU A 57 -37.59 -5.21 -2.59
C LEU A 57 -37.34 -4.11 -3.65
N GLU A 58 -38.37 -3.45 -4.14
CA GLU A 58 -38.25 -2.31 -5.05
C GLU A 58 -37.50 -1.15 -4.39
N ARG A 59 -37.79 -0.83 -3.12
CA ARG A 59 -37.07 0.17 -2.33
C ARG A 59 -35.58 -0.17 -2.21
N PHE A 60 -35.25 -1.44 -2.02
CA PHE A 60 -33.87 -1.90 -1.98
C PHE A 60 -33.15 -1.67 -3.32
N HIS A 61 -33.78 -2.07 -4.43
CA HIS A 61 -33.16 -1.87 -5.77
C HIS A 61 -33.00 -0.38 -6.11
N THR A 62 -33.99 0.45 -5.79
CA THR A 62 -33.88 1.91 -5.96
C THR A 62 -32.68 2.47 -5.20
N ALA A 63 -32.45 2.05 -3.96
CA ALA A 63 -31.31 2.50 -3.18
C ALA A 63 -29.96 2.05 -3.78
N LEU A 64 -29.88 0.83 -4.35
CA LEU A 64 -28.70 0.36 -5.06
C LEU A 64 -28.38 1.20 -6.30
N ASP A 65 -29.42 1.51 -7.09
CA ASP A 65 -29.28 2.32 -8.30
C ASP A 65 -28.83 3.75 -7.98
N GLU A 66 -29.43 4.37 -6.96
CA GLU A 66 -29.07 5.72 -6.52
C GLU A 66 -27.62 5.80 -6.01
N VAL A 67 -27.18 4.83 -5.19
CA VAL A 67 -25.79 4.78 -4.70
C VAL A 67 -24.82 4.53 -5.85
N SER A 68 -25.17 3.64 -6.80
CA SER A 68 -24.36 3.37 -7.99
C SER A 68 -24.18 4.61 -8.84
N GLU A 69 -25.24 5.40 -9.05
CA GLU A 69 -25.17 6.62 -9.86
C GLU A 69 -24.39 7.73 -9.13
N SER A 70 -24.60 7.91 -7.84
CA SER A 70 -23.80 8.85 -7.02
C SER A 70 -22.30 8.58 -7.13
N LEU A 71 -21.88 7.32 -6.97
CA LEU A 71 -20.46 6.92 -7.10
C LEU A 71 -19.94 7.12 -8.53
N ARG A 72 -20.75 6.86 -9.57
CA ARG A 72 -20.37 7.13 -10.97
C ARG A 72 -20.12 8.61 -11.21
N GLU A 73 -20.98 9.48 -10.70
CA GLU A 73 -20.82 10.92 -10.82
C GLU A 73 -19.58 11.42 -10.10
N GLN A 74 -19.33 10.96 -8.88
CA GLN A 74 -18.10 11.26 -8.15
C GLN A 74 -16.86 10.83 -8.95
N SER A 75 -16.89 9.62 -9.56
CA SER A 75 -15.74 9.13 -10.34
C SER A 75 -15.42 9.97 -11.58
N LYS A 76 -16.43 10.66 -12.16
CA LYS A 76 -16.24 11.55 -13.33
C LYS A 76 -15.54 12.87 -12.97
N GLN A 77 -15.65 13.31 -11.71
CA GLN A 77 -15.06 14.55 -11.22
C GLN A 77 -13.59 14.39 -10.81
N LEU A 78 -13.10 13.15 -10.77
CA LEU A 78 -11.78 12.79 -10.28
C LEU A 78 -10.91 12.23 -11.42
N THR A 79 -9.59 12.26 -11.22
CA THR A 79 -8.60 11.73 -12.16
C THR A 79 -7.61 10.79 -11.46
N GLY A 80 -6.91 9.96 -12.23
CA GLY A 80 -5.87 9.07 -11.70
C GLY A 80 -6.41 7.93 -10.85
N VAL A 81 -5.57 7.45 -9.93
CA VAL A 81 -5.83 6.27 -9.09
C VAL A 81 -7.12 6.40 -8.28
N THR A 82 -7.42 7.59 -7.78
CA THR A 82 -8.63 7.83 -6.97
C THR A 82 -9.91 7.60 -7.77
N ALA A 83 -9.95 8.04 -9.03
CA ALA A 83 -11.08 7.80 -9.93
C ALA A 83 -11.27 6.29 -10.23
N ASP A 84 -10.16 5.55 -10.39
CA ASP A 84 -10.18 4.11 -10.65
C ASP A 84 -10.70 3.32 -9.45
N VAL A 85 -10.32 3.72 -8.25
CA VAL A 85 -10.80 3.11 -7.00
C VAL A 85 -12.31 3.31 -6.87
N ILE A 86 -12.82 4.54 -7.03
CA ILE A 86 -14.28 4.79 -6.95
C ILE A 86 -15.03 4.04 -8.04
N ARG A 87 -14.49 3.96 -9.25
CA ARG A 87 -15.08 3.12 -10.32
C ARG A 87 -15.17 1.65 -9.93
N SER A 88 -14.17 1.14 -9.20
CA SER A 88 -14.20 -0.24 -8.72
C SER A 88 -15.29 -0.45 -7.65
N SER A 89 -15.53 0.55 -6.79
CA SER A 89 -16.57 0.50 -5.77
C SER A 89 -17.98 0.42 -6.37
N VAL A 90 -18.22 1.04 -7.55
CA VAL A 90 -19.51 0.92 -8.26
C VAL A 90 -19.88 -0.54 -8.56
N TYR A 91 -18.89 -1.38 -8.93
CA TYR A 91 -19.14 -2.80 -9.18
C TYR A 91 -19.50 -3.58 -7.91
N LEU A 92 -18.99 -3.14 -6.74
CA LEU A 92 -19.30 -3.77 -5.46
C LEU A 92 -20.74 -3.49 -5.00
N VAL A 93 -21.33 -2.34 -5.37
CA VAL A 93 -22.75 -2.02 -5.05
C VAL A 93 -23.69 -3.08 -5.58
N THR A 94 -23.43 -3.61 -6.77
CA THR A 94 -24.28 -4.59 -7.44
C THR A 94 -23.72 -6.01 -7.45
N ASP A 95 -22.72 -6.30 -6.59
CA ASP A 95 -22.09 -7.61 -6.53
C ASP A 95 -23.09 -8.69 -6.08
N ARG A 96 -23.30 -9.68 -6.94
CA ARG A 96 -24.24 -10.77 -6.69
C ARG A 96 -23.88 -11.66 -5.50
N GLY A 97 -22.64 -11.58 -5.01
CA GLY A 97 -22.19 -12.29 -3.82
C GLY A 97 -22.94 -11.91 -2.56
N TRP A 98 -23.40 -10.66 -2.45
CA TRP A 98 -24.20 -10.19 -1.31
C TRP A 98 -25.62 -9.73 -1.71
N VAL A 99 -25.83 -9.16 -2.92
CA VAL A 99 -27.12 -8.66 -3.37
C VAL A 99 -28.15 -9.79 -3.45
N GLY A 100 -27.84 -10.89 -4.15
CA GLY A 100 -28.77 -12.03 -4.26
C GLY A 100 -29.16 -12.65 -2.92
N PRO A 101 -28.26 -12.86 -1.96
CA PRO A 101 -28.62 -13.19 -0.59
C PRO A 101 -29.51 -12.16 0.10
N ALA A 102 -29.27 -10.86 -0.05
CA ALA A 102 -30.10 -9.80 0.54
C ALA A 102 -31.53 -9.80 -0.02
N GLU A 103 -31.69 -9.99 -1.33
CA GLU A 103 -33.01 -10.15 -1.98
C GLU A 103 -33.79 -11.33 -1.38
N ARG A 104 -33.12 -12.46 -1.12
CA ARG A 104 -33.74 -13.62 -0.47
C ARG A 104 -34.19 -13.30 0.97
N ASP A 105 -33.36 -12.59 1.73
CA ASP A 105 -33.69 -12.20 3.12
C ASP A 105 -34.91 -11.23 3.14
N ILE A 106 -34.97 -10.27 2.21
CA ILE A 106 -36.10 -9.35 2.06
C ILE A 106 -37.37 -10.12 1.67
N THR A 107 -37.27 -11.02 0.70
CA THR A 107 -38.40 -11.87 0.28
C THR A 107 -38.87 -12.78 1.43
N ALA A 108 -37.97 -13.19 2.34
CA ALA A 108 -38.32 -13.93 3.55
C ALA A 108 -38.96 -13.04 4.62
N GLY A 109 -38.93 -11.70 4.49
CA GLY A 109 -39.60 -10.74 5.36
C GLY A 109 -38.65 -9.92 6.26
N MET A 110 -37.36 -9.86 5.95
CA MET A 110 -36.42 -8.92 6.57
C MET A 110 -36.61 -7.52 5.95
N THR A 111 -36.33 -6.44 6.68
CA THR A 111 -36.29 -5.10 6.09
C THR A 111 -35.05 -4.94 5.20
N ALA A 112 -35.07 -4.06 4.23
CA ALA A 112 -33.96 -3.81 3.32
C ALA A 112 -32.69 -3.37 4.06
N GLU A 113 -32.79 -2.53 5.09
CA GLU A 113 -31.67 -2.10 5.91
C GLU A 113 -31.01 -3.28 6.65
N ALA A 114 -31.84 -4.13 7.28
CA ALA A 114 -31.34 -5.27 8.03
C ALA A 114 -30.70 -6.33 7.10
N ALA A 115 -31.31 -6.58 5.93
CA ALA A 115 -30.78 -7.49 4.92
C ALA A 115 -29.44 -6.98 4.37
N THR A 116 -29.34 -5.68 4.05
CA THR A 116 -28.09 -5.03 3.60
C THR A 116 -27.00 -5.20 4.65
N GLY A 117 -27.28 -4.80 5.90
CA GLY A 117 -26.31 -4.92 7.00
C GLY A 117 -25.85 -6.34 7.25
N HIS A 118 -26.78 -7.29 7.25
CA HIS A 118 -26.51 -8.71 7.47
C HIS A 118 -25.66 -9.33 6.35
N GLN A 119 -26.04 -9.11 5.09
CA GLN A 119 -25.37 -9.79 3.98
C GLN A 119 -24.03 -9.14 3.60
N ILE A 120 -23.91 -7.82 3.66
CA ILE A 120 -22.60 -7.18 3.49
C ILE A 120 -21.69 -7.55 4.65
N GLY A 121 -22.19 -7.59 5.90
CA GLY A 121 -21.39 -8.04 7.04
C GLY A 121 -20.82 -9.45 6.84
N ARG A 122 -21.64 -10.41 6.40
CA ARG A 122 -21.17 -11.77 6.07
C ARG A 122 -20.18 -11.79 4.92
N PHE A 123 -20.37 -10.93 3.93
CA PHE A 123 -19.47 -10.85 2.79
C PHE A 123 -18.11 -10.26 3.20
N ILE A 124 -18.11 -9.27 4.08
CA ILE A 124 -16.89 -8.72 4.71
C ILE A 124 -16.15 -9.82 5.48
N GLU A 125 -16.83 -10.55 6.38
CA GLU A 125 -16.20 -11.65 7.11
C GLU A 125 -15.58 -12.72 6.19
N LEU A 126 -16.24 -13.00 5.06
CA LEU A 126 -15.70 -13.92 4.06
C LEU A 126 -14.41 -13.39 3.41
N LEU A 127 -14.36 -12.09 3.09
CA LEU A 127 -13.18 -11.47 2.50
C LEU A 127 -12.03 -11.34 3.51
N GLU A 128 -12.33 -11.00 4.76
CA GLU A 128 -11.35 -10.95 5.85
C GLU A 128 -10.71 -12.31 6.09
N ARG A 129 -11.51 -13.40 6.11
CA ARG A 129 -10.99 -14.78 6.20
C ARG A 129 -10.13 -15.19 5.02
N ARG A 130 -10.34 -14.59 3.84
CA ARG A 130 -9.51 -14.85 2.65
C ARG A 130 -8.17 -14.14 2.71
N GLY A 131 -8.10 -13.03 3.46
CA GLY A 131 -6.89 -12.20 3.56
C GLY A 131 -6.45 -11.54 2.26
N GLY A 132 -5.26 -10.94 2.28
CA GLY A 132 -4.64 -10.32 1.12
C GLY A 132 -5.48 -9.20 0.49
N PHE A 133 -5.40 -9.05 -0.83
CA PHE A 133 -6.12 -8.01 -1.59
C PHE A 133 -7.66 -8.04 -1.41
N ALA A 134 -8.23 -9.20 -1.06
CA ALA A 134 -9.66 -9.31 -0.79
C ALA A 134 -10.06 -8.57 0.51
N ALA A 135 -9.20 -8.59 1.53
CA ALA A 135 -9.42 -7.88 2.78
C ALA A 135 -9.33 -6.35 2.62
N GLU A 136 -8.52 -5.85 1.69
CA GLU A 136 -8.42 -4.41 1.39
C GLU A 136 -9.75 -3.80 0.90
N ARG A 137 -10.64 -4.62 0.30
CA ARG A 137 -11.96 -4.19 -0.18
C ARG A 137 -13.04 -4.10 0.90
N THR A 138 -12.73 -4.48 2.12
CA THR A 138 -13.74 -4.46 3.21
C THR A 138 -14.11 -3.04 3.62
N ALA A 139 -13.20 -2.08 3.49
CA ALA A 139 -13.48 -0.66 3.69
C ALA A 139 -14.53 -0.14 2.70
N ASP A 140 -14.36 -0.46 1.40
CA ASP A 140 -15.30 -0.09 0.36
C ASP A 140 -16.69 -0.68 0.60
N LEU A 141 -16.74 -1.93 1.05
CA LEU A 141 -18.01 -2.60 1.37
C LEU A 141 -18.70 -1.98 2.59
N ARG A 142 -17.95 -1.52 3.60
CA ARG A 142 -18.54 -0.81 4.74
C ARG A 142 -19.13 0.53 4.31
N ASP A 143 -18.41 1.28 3.47
CA ASP A 143 -18.91 2.54 2.90
C ASP A 143 -20.19 2.30 2.07
N ILE A 144 -20.18 1.33 1.17
CA ILE A 144 -21.35 0.96 0.36
C ILE A 144 -22.55 0.58 1.25
N ARG A 145 -22.33 -0.23 2.28
CA ARG A 145 -23.36 -0.60 3.25
C ARG A 145 -23.98 0.64 3.90
N ASP A 146 -23.15 1.56 4.33
CA ASP A 146 -23.59 2.74 5.07
C ASP A 146 -24.29 3.74 4.15
N ARG A 147 -23.87 3.91 2.91
CA ARG A 147 -24.56 4.69 1.86
C ARG A 147 -25.94 4.11 1.53
N ILE A 148 -26.02 2.80 1.28
CA ILE A 148 -27.29 2.13 1.02
C ILE A 148 -28.24 2.26 2.23
N ALA A 149 -27.73 2.07 3.44
CA ALA A 149 -28.53 2.21 4.65
C ALA A 149 -29.09 3.64 4.83
N ARG A 150 -28.28 4.66 4.53
CA ARG A 150 -28.74 6.07 4.55
C ARG A 150 -29.84 6.32 3.53
N ARG A 151 -29.68 5.86 2.29
CA ARG A 151 -30.71 5.98 1.25
C ARG A 151 -32.00 5.29 1.69
N LEU A 152 -31.93 4.09 2.21
CA LEU A 152 -33.08 3.35 2.73
C LEU A 152 -33.76 4.08 3.91
N GLN A 153 -33.03 4.80 4.74
CA GLN A 153 -33.56 5.58 5.86
C GLN A 153 -33.98 7.01 5.47
N GLY A 154 -33.82 7.40 4.20
CA GLY A 154 -34.11 8.76 3.73
C GLY A 154 -33.15 9.82 4.30
N LEU A 155 -31.93 9.42 4.70
CA LEU A 155 -30.90 10.31 5.19
C LEU A 155 -30.00 10.79 4.05
N GLU A 156 -29.58 12.04 4.10
CA GLU A 156 -28.59 12.58 3.15
C GLU A 156 -27.23 11.90 3.31
N GLU A 157 -26.41 11.93 2.26
CA GLU A 157 -25.02 11.45 2.35
C GLU A 157 -24.26 12.29 3.39
N PRO A 158 -23.31 11.67 4.13
CA PRO A 158 -22.55 12.41 5.12
C PRO A 158 -21.65 13.42 4.38
N GLU A 159 -21.86 14.68 4.61
CA GLU A 159 -20.90 15.69 4.22
C GLU A 159 -19.67 15.63 5.15
N LEU A 160 -18.49 15.84 4.58
CA LEU A 160 -17.31 16.04 5.40
C LEU A 160 -17.55 17.21 6.36
N PRO A 161 -17.18 17.07 7.63
CA PRO A 161 -17.31 18.18 8.58
C PRO A 161 -16.48 19.39 8.07
N LYS A 162 -16.85 20.56 8.53
CA LYS A 162 -16.04 21.76 8.22
C LYS A 162 -14.65 21.63 8.83
N LEU A 163 -13.68 21.38 7.98
CA LEU A 163 -12.28 21.23 8.35
C LEU A 163 -11.52 22.55 8.20
N THR A 164 -10.45 22.68 8.94
CA THR A 164 -9.46 23.75 8.83
C THR A 164 -8.06 23.16 8.85
N SER A 165 -7.06 23.91 8.46
CA SER A 165 -5.65 23.45 8.52
C SER A 165 -5.18 23.06 9.93
N SER A 166 -5.94 23.40 10.96
CA SER A 166 -5.74 22.97 12.35
C SER A 166 -6.71 21.87 12.80
N SER A 167 -7.48 21.24 11.88
CA SER A 167 -8.34 20.11 12.21
C SER A 167 -7.56 18.79 12.10
N ILE A 168 -7.72 17.91 13.09
CA ILE A 168 -7.29 16.52 13.02
C ILE A 168 -8.55 15.70 12.74
N LEU A 169 -8.71 15.26 11.49
CA LEU A 169 -9.84 14.43 11.07
C LEU A 169 -9.68 13.03 11.64
N VAL A 170 -10.66 12.61 12.41
CA VAL A 170 -10.66 11.32 13.09
C VAL A 170 -11.82 10.48 12.59
N ALA A 171 -11.55 9.23 12.24
CA ALA A 171 -12.57 8.28 11.79
C ALA A 171 -12.26 6.86 12.26
N ASP A 172 -13.27 6.01 12.27
CA ASP A 172 -13.07 4.57 12.44
C ASP A 172 -12.31 4.01 11.23
N GLU A 173 -12.77 4.34 10.04
CA GLU A 173 -12.17 4.06 8.74
C GLU A 173 -12.65 5.14 7.76
N LEU A 174 -11.85 5.51 6.77
CA LEU A 174 -12.26 6.42 5.70
C LEU A 174 -12.40 5.63 4.40
N ALA A 175 -13.39 5.95 3.60
CA ALA A 175 -13.49 5.42 2.26
C ALA A 175 -12.65 6.27 1.27
N PRO A 176 -12.23 5.71 0.13
CA PRO A 176 -11.54 6.47 -0.92
C PRO A 176 -12.29 7.71 -1.39
N ALA A 177 -13.63 7.62 -1.45
CA ALA A 177 -14.49 8.73 -1.82
C ALA A 177 -14.43 9.90 -0.84
N ASP A 178 -14.26 9.63 0.46
CA ASP A 178 -14.18 10.67 1.50
C ASP A 178 -12.89 11.45 1.37
N ILE A 179 -11.76 10.73 1.20
CA ILE A 179 -10.47 11.39 1.04
C ILE A 179 -10.41 12.19 -0.27
N ALA A 180 -11.03 11.69 -1.34
CA ALA A 180 -11.11 12.42 -2.59
C ALA A 180 -11.87 13.75 -2.48
N ALA A 181 -12.78 13.86 -1.50
CA ALA A 181 -13.52 15.07 -1.21
C ALA A 181 -12.76 16.03 -0.27
N ILE A 182 -11.62 15.61 0.32
CA ILE A 182 -10.80 16.45 1.20
C ILE A 182 -9.93 17.38 0.35
N ASP A 183 -10.09 18.68 0.54
CA ASP A 183 -9.10 19.65 0.11
C ASP A 183 -7.88 19.55 1.04
N ALA A 184 -6.71 19.26 0.48
CA ALA A 184 -5.46 19.12 1.24
C ALA A 184 -5.11 20.34 2.10
N HIS A 185 -5.59 21.53 1.71
CA HIS A 185 -5.38 22.77 2.48
C HIS A 185 -6.39 22.96 3.62
N SER A 186 -7.46 22.16 3.62
CA SER A 186 -8.55 22.27 4.60
C SER A 186 -8.45 21.29 5.77
N VAL A 187 -7.43 20.44 5.82
CA VAL A 187 -7.21 19.46 6.88
C VAL A 187 -5.77 19.49 7.35
N GLY A 188 -5.54 19.52 8.66
CA GLY A 188 -4.18 19.50 9.22
C GLY A 188 -3.59 18.09 9.22
N ALA A 189 -4.35 17.09 9.66
CA ALA A 189 -3.91 15.70 9.76
C ALA A 189 -5.10 14.74 9.76
N ILE A 190 -4.82 13.47 9.53
CA ILE A 190 -5.80 12.37 9.57
C ILE A 190 -5.38 11.33 10.60
N ALA A 191 -6.36 10.78 11.34
CA ALA A 191 -6.16 9.65 12.23
C ALA A 191 -7.29 8.63 12.09
N THR A 192 -6.97 7.33 12.00
CA THR A 192 -7.99 6.28 11.89
C THR A 192 -7.75 5.11 12.85
N ILE A 193 -8.84 4.46 13.26
CA ILE A 193 -8.78 3.24 14.06
C ILE A 193 -8.33 2.07 13.18
N ARG A 194 -8.89 1.97 11.96
CA ARG A 194 -8.57 0.94 10.97
C ARG A 194 -7.88 1.55 9.76
N GLY A 195 -7.07 0.74 9.12
CA GLY A 195 -6.30 1.10 7.94
C GLY A 195 -4.95 0.41 7.94
N GLY A 196 -4.21 0.55 6.85
CA GLY A 196 -2.88 -0.04 6.69
C GLY A 196 -1.94 0.88 5.92
N LEU A 197 -0.65 0.56 5.94
CA LEU A 197 0.40 1.34 5.27
C LEU A 197 0.25 1.37 3.74
N THR A 198 -0.39 0.36 3.17
CA THR A 198 -0.57 0.17 1.72
C THR A 198 -2.00 0.41 1.26
N GLY A 199 -2.93 0.68 2.19
CA GLY A 199 -4.33 0.95 1.89
C GLY A 199 -4.51 2.19 1.00
N HIS A 200 -5.63 2.27 0.29
CA HIS A 200 -5.94 3.38 -0.61
C HIS A 200 -5.83 4.74 0.06
N ILE A 201 -6.24 4.83 1.33
CA ILE A 201 -6.14 6.04 2.15
C ILE A 201 -4.69 6.47 2.33
N ALA A 202 -3.81 5.52 2.64
CA ALA A 202 -2.40 5.78 2.82
C ALA A 202 -1.75 6.31 1.54
N VAL A 203 -2.15 5.77 0.38
CA VAL A 203 -1.67 6.24 -0.93
C VAL A 203 -2.11 7.68 -1.19
N VAL A 204 -3.40 7.97 -1.03
CA VAL A 204 -3.94 9.32 -1.28
C VAL A 204 -3.41 10.34 -0.28
N ALA A 205 -3.32 10.01 1.02
CA ALA A 205 -2.75 10.90 2.02
C ALA A 205 -1.28 11.24 1.73
N ARG A 206 -0.48 10.27 1.22
CA ARG A 206 0.89 10.54 0.77
C ARG A 206 0.93 11.46 -0.44
N GLN A 207 0.06 11.27 -1.43
CA GLN A 207 -0.01 12.13 -2.61
C GLN A 207 -0.40 13.56 -2.26
N LEU A 208 -1.29 13.72 -1.30
CA LEU A 208 -1.74 15.03 -0.83
C LEU A 208 -0.80 15.66 0.23
N GLY A 209 0.20 14.91 0.73
CA GLY A 209 1.11 15.37 1.78
C GLY A 209 0.43 15.59 3.14
N ILE A 210 -0.71 14.93 3.40
CA ILE A 210 -1.47 15.08 4.65
C ILE A 210 -0.90 14.14 5.71
N PRO A 211 -0.39 14.63 6.87
CA PRO A 211 0.07 13.80 7.98
C PRO A 211 -1.00 12.79 8.39
N TYR A 212 -0.61 11.50 8.47
CA TYR A 212 -1.57 10.42 8.70
C TYR A 212 -1.02 9.36 9.67
N VAL A 213 -1.85 9.03 10.67
CA VAL A 213 -1.62 7.94 11.62
C VAL A 213 -2.82 7.00 11.58
N THR A 214 -2.58 5.70 11.44
CA THR A 214 -3.64 4.66 11.43
C THR A 214 -3.43 3.62 12.52
N GLY A 215 -4.38 2.71 12.71
CA GLY A 215 -4.27 1.63 13.70
C GLY A 215 -4.38 2.10 15.16
N VAL A 216 -4.97 3.28 15.40
CA VAL A 216 -5.11 3.84 16.75
C VAL A 216 -6.38 3.26 17.41
N THR A 217 -6.24 2.10 18.05
CA THR A 217 -7.40 1.34 18.60
C THR A 217 -8.21 2.11 19.64
N ASP A 218 -7.55 2.94 20.44
CA ASP A 218 -8.18 3.72 21.53
C ASP A 218 -8.65 5.12 21.09
N LEU A 219 -8.74 5.39 19.81
CA LEU A 219 -9.06 6.71 19.26
C LEU A 219 -10.45 7.22 19.76
N THR A 220 -11.38 6.28 19.99
CA THR A 220 -12.73 6.57 20.51
C THR A 220 -12.78 7.29 21.86
N VAL A 221 -11.67 7.30 22.58
CA VAL A 221 -11.59 8.01 23.88
C VAL A 221 -11.39 9.53 23.72
N LEU A 222 -11.13 10.01 22.50
CA LEU A 222 -10.97 11.43 22.19
C LEU A 222 -12.34 12.02 21.82
N PRO A 223 -12.94 12.88 22.68
CA PRO A 223 -14.16 13.59 22.32
C PRO A 223 -13.95 14.56 21.14
N GLU A 224 -15.03 14.86 20.45
CA GLU A 224 -15.10 15.97 19.50
C GLU A 224 -14.56 17.27 20.12
N GLY A 225 -13.75 18.02 19.37
CA GLY A 225 -13.20 19.29 19.82
C GLY A 225 -12.00 19.18 20.77
N THR A 226 -11.56 17.96 21.13
CA THR A 226 -10.36 17.78 21.96
C THR A 226 -9.14 18.38 21.28
N SER A 227 -8.37 19.20 22.01
CA SER A 227 -7.05 19.65 21.53
C SER A 227 -6.10 18.44 21.48
N ALA A 228 -5.45 18.20 20.34
CA ALA A 228 -4.53 17.10 20.18
C ALA A 228 -3.32 17.46 19.33
N LEU A 229 -2.20 16.80 19.59
CA LEU A 229 -1.00 16.82 18.75
C LEU A 229 -0.88 15.49 18.04
N LEU A 230 -0.92 15.49 16.72
CA LEU A 230 -0.61 14.31 15.91
C LEU A 230 0.86 14.39 15.48
N ASP A 231 1.62 13.34 15.79
CA ASP A 231 3.01 13.16 15.35
C ASP A 231 3.05 11.98 14.35
N GLY A 232 2.92 12.31 13.07
CA GLY A 232 2.91 11.36 11.95
C GLY A 232 4.28 10.71 11.70
N VAL A 233 5.36 11.25 12.29
CA VAL A 233 6.70 10.65 12.22
C VAL A 233 6.80 9.47 13.20
N ARG A 234 6.21 9.60 14.38
CA ARG A 234 6.26 8.60 15.44
C ARG A 234 5.00 7.74 15.56
N GLY A 235 3.94 8.08 14.82
CA GLY A 235 2.65 7.41 14.91
C GLY A 235 1.94 7.68 16.25
N LEU A 236 2.04 8.89 16.79
CA LEU A 236 1.49 9.24 18.09
C LEU A 236 0.38 10.29 17.98
N ILE A 237 -0.61 10.17 18.85
CA ILE A 237 -1.59 11.22 19.10
C ILE A 237 -1.58 11.54 20.59
N ILE A 238 -1.36 12.80 20.93
CA ILE A 238 -1.27 13.28 22.31
C ILE A 238 -2.47 14.18 22.56
N ALA A 239 -3.37 13.77 23.45
CA ALA A 239 -4.52 14.56 23.85
C ALA A 239 -4.10 15.64 24.85
N ASN A 240 -4.65 16.84 24.71
CA ASN A 240 -4.41 17.98 25.58
C ASN A 240 -2.90 18.26 25.84
N PRO A 241 -2.07 18.36 24.79
CA PRO A 241 -0.64 18.55 24.95
C PRO A 241 -0.35 19.91 25.61
N SER A 242 0.72 19.98 26.41
CA SER A 242 1.17 21.27 26.94
C SER A 242 1.70 22.16 25.82
N THR A 243 1.55 23.49 25.96
CA THR A 243 2.05 24.47 24.98
C THR A 243 3.54 24.27 24.68
N VAL A 244 4.33 24.03 25.71
CA VAL A 244 5.79 23.78 25.57
C VAL A 244 6.06 22.54 24.72
N MET A 245 5.29 21.48 24.90
CA MET A 245 5.45 20.24 24.10
C MET A 245 5.06 20.53 22.64
N VAL A 246 3.97 21.22 22.39
CA VAL A 246 3.52 21.61 21.05
C VAL A 246 4.61 22.41 20.33
N GLU A 247 5.10 23.48 20.96
CA GLU A 247 6.14 24.34 20.39
C GLU A 247 7.42 23.55 20.06
N GLN A 248 7.88 22.70 20.97
CA GLN A 248 9.07 21.87 20.75
C GLN A 248 8.90 20.90 19.58
N ARG A 249 7.74 20.26 19.47
CA ARG A 249 7.46 19.29 18.40
C ARG A 249 7.32 19.96 17.03
N LEU A 250 6.56 21.04 16.95
CA LEU A 250 6.40 21.80 15.72
C LEU A 250 7.73 22.39 15.25
N ALA A 251 8.50 23.02 16.14
CA ALA A 251 9.82 23.56 15.81
C ALA A 251 10.84 22.47 15.41
N SER A 252 10.71 21.27 15.93
CA SER A 252 11.56 20.13 15.52
C SER A 252 11.18 19.62 14.13
N ASP A 253 9.89 19.57 13.82
CA ASP A 253 9.37 19.14 12.51
C ASP A 253 9.72 20.17 11.43
N GLU A 254 9.54 21.46 11.72
CA GLU A 254 9.87 22.53 10.81
C GLU A 254 11.36 22.57 10.48
N ARG A 255 12.23 22.49 11.48
CA ARG A 255 13.68 22.39 11.27
C ARG A 255 14.06 21.15 10.42
N HIS A 256 13.38 20.04 10.63
CA HIS A 256 13.64 18.86 9.84
C HIS A 256 13.21 19.05 8.38
N ARG A 257 12.04 19.64 8.13
CA ARG A 257 11.57 19.99 6.77
C ARG A 257 12.52 20.98 6.10
N GLU A 258 12.89 22.05 6.78
CA GLU A 258 13.86 23.03 6.27
C GLU A 258 15.20 22.39 5.89
N GLN A 259 15.69 21.44 6.71
CA GLN A 259 16.93 20.71 6.42
C GLN A 259 16.79 19.79 5.20
N VAL A 260 15.65 19.13 5.02
CA VAL A 260 15.37 18.28 3.87
C VAL A 260 15.19 19.12 2.60
N GLU A 261 14.43 20.22 2.67
CA GLU A 261 14.18 21.12 1.54
C GLU A 261 15.43 21.90 1.12
N ALA A 262 16.26 22.30 2.07
CA ALA A 262 17.52 23.00 1.80
C ALA A 262 18.63 22.04 1.31
N TRP A 263 18.43 20.72 1.44
CA TRP A 263 19.43 19.79 0.98
C TRP A 263 19.40 19.70 -0.55
N ASN A 264 20.53 20.03 -1.15
CA ASN A 264 20.80 19.89 -2.57
C ASN A 264 22.24 19.41 -2.72
N GLY A 265 22.41 18.30 -3.40
CA GLY A 265 23.72 17.73 -3.66
C GLY A 265 23.82 16.24 -3.34
N PRO A 266 25.02 15.64 -3.52
CA PRO A 266 25.20 14.21 -3.32
C PRO A 266 25.05 13.82 -1.85
N ALA A 267 24.36 12.71 -1.58
CA ALA A 267 24.31 12.15 -0.24
C ALA A 267 25.69 11.65 0.18
N GLN A 268 26.12 12.05 1.39
CA GLN A 268 27.43 11.70 1.93
C GLN A 268 27.31 11.28 3.38
N THR A 269 28.17 10.35 3.78
CA THR A 269 28.41 10.05 5.19
C THR A 269 29.18 11.18 5.88
N ARG A 270 29.25 11.19 7.21
CA ARG A 270 29.98 12.24 7.96
C ARG A 270 31.47 12.30 7.63
N ASP A 271 32.06 11.20 7.21
CA ASP A 271 33.46 11.09 6.76
C ASP A 271 33.64 11.36 5.26
N GLY A 272 32.59 11.83 4.56
CA GLY A 272 32.65 12.28 3.17
C GLY A 272 32.50 11.20 2.13
N VAL A 273 32.15 9.98 2.50
CA VAL A 273 31.90 8.92 1.53
C VAL A 273 30.56 9.17 0.82
N HIS A 274 30.57 9.22 -0.51
CA HIS A 274 29.36 9.38 -1.32
C HIS A 274 28.47 8.13 -1.21
N VAL A 275 27.19 8.33 -0.97
CA VAL A 275 26.15 7.30 -0.97
C VAL A 275 25.17 7.59 -2.10
N HIS A 276 25.09 6.69 -3.08
CA HIS A 276 24.15 6.86 -4.20
C HIS A 276 22.69 6.79 -3.73
N LEU A 277 21.92 7.82 -4.05
CA LEU A 277 20.47 7.83 -3.88
C LEU A 277 19.80 7.41 -5.18
N LEU A 278 19.07 6.31 -5.14
CA LEU A 278 18.44 5.73 -6.31
C LEU A 278 16.91 5.70 -6.12
N ALA A 279 16.19 6.14 -7.17
CA ALA A 279 14.73 6.16 -7.13
C ALA A 279 14.12 4.77 -7.32
N ASN A 280 12.91 4.58 -6.78
CA ASN A 280 12.00 3.50 -7.16
C ASN A 280 10.99 4.03 -8.18
N VAL A 281 10.95 3.47 -9.38
CA VAL A 281 10.04 3.90 -10.43
C VAL A 281 9.25 2.71 -10.99
N GLN A 282 8.08 2.98 -11.57
CA GLN A 282 7.18 1.95 -12.09
C GLN A 282 6.41 2.37 -13.35
N ASP A 283 6.34 3.68 -13.66
CA ASP A 283 5.61 4.28 -14.79
C ASP A 283 6.25 5.60 -15.24
N GLU A 284 5.69 6.21 -16.28
CA GLU A 284 6.18 7.48 -16.83
C GLU A 284 6.12 8.64 -15.82
N ASN A 285 5.07 8.71 -15.00
CA ASN A 285 4.91 9.78 -14.02
C ASN A 285 6.01 9.71 -12.96
N THR A 286 6.31 8.52 -12.45
CA THR A 286 7.38 8.29 -11.47
C THR A 286 8.77 8.45 -12.07
N ILE A 287 8.96 8.21 -13.38
CA ILE A 287 10.20 8.52 -14.11
C ILE A 287 10.39 10.04 -14.16
N ASP A 288 9.35 10.80 -14.51
CA ASP A 288 9.42 12.26 -14.60
C ASP A 288 9.62 12.92 -13.23
N GLU A 289 9.00 12.38 -12.19
CA GLU A 289 9.22 12.81 -10.81
C GLU A 289 10.67 12.56 -10.38
N ALA A 290 11.19 11.37 -10.61
CA ALA A 290 12.59 11.03 -10.32
C ALA A 290 13.59 11.89 -11.08
N ARG A 291 13.27 12.33 -12.32
CA ARG A 291 14.12 13.25 -13.09
C ARG A 291 14.16 14.68 -12.52
N ARG A 292 13.11 15.08 -11.79
CA ARG A 292 13.05 16.40 -11.13
C ARG A 292 13.75 16.42 -9.78
N THR A 293 13.99 15.24 -9.21
CA THR A 293 14.73 15.06 -7.96
C THR A 293 16.22 14.78 -8.26
N GLU A 294 17.10 15.21 -7.38
CA GLU A 294 18.56 14.98 -7.50
C GLU A 294 18.92 13.54 -7.08
N VAL A 295 18.43 12.55 -7.85
CA VAL A 295 18.79 11.15 -7.65
C VAL A 295 19.91 10.72 -8.60
N ASP A 296 20.75 9.81 -8.13
CA ASP A 296 21.87 9.28 -8.92
C ASP A 296 21.43 8.30 -10.02
N GLY A 297 20.20 7.80 -9.95
CA GLY A 297 19.66 6.84 -10.92
C GLY A 297 18.42 6.12 -10.40
N VAL A 298 18.12 4.97 -10.98
CA VAL A 298 16.99 4.10 -10.63
C VAL A 298 17.51 2.81 -9.99
N GLY A 299 17.24 2.66 -8.69
CA GLY A 299 17.61 1.46 -7.93
C GLY A 299 16.64 0.30 -8.13
N LEU A 300 15.39 0.62 -8.47
CA LEU A 300 14.35 -0.36 -8.75
C LEU A 300 13.36 0.19 -9.78
N PHE A 301 13.39 -0.36 -11.00
CA PHE A 301 12.26 -0.26 -11.92
C PHE A 301 11.37 -1.48 -11.73
N ARG A 302 10.12 -1.25 -11.28
CA ARG A 302 9.10 -2.29 -11.09
C ARG A 302 8.37 -2.54 -12.39
N THR A 303 8.45 -3.76 -12.90
CA THR A 303 7.88 -4.10 -14.22
C THR A 303 6.42 -4.57 -14.15
N GLU A 304 5.84 -4.72 -12.95
CA GLU A 304 4.50 -5.26 -12.77
C GLU A 304 3.43 -4.47 -13.53
N LEU A 305 3.51 -3.12 -13.54
CA LEU A 305 2.55 -2.27 -14.25
C LEU A 305 2.59 -2.45 -15.77
N CYS A 306 3.71 -2.92 -16.31
CA CYS A 306 3.79 -3.27 -17.74
C CYS A 306 2.86 -4.45 -18.10
N PHE A 307 2.46 -5.26 -17.12
CA PHE A 307 1.68 -6.48 -17.30
C PHE A 307 0.27 -6.42 -16.69
N ILE A 308 0.12 -5.66 -15.59
CA ILE A 308 -1.16 -5.54 -14.87
C ILE A 308 -2.19 -4.82 -15.76
N GLY A 309 -3.40 -5.37 -15.82
CA GLY A 309 -4.51 -4.81 -16.59
C GLY A 309 -4.64 -5.35 -18.01
N HIS A 310 -3.57 -5.94 -18.56
CA HIS A 310 -3.61 -6.58 -19.87
C HIS A 310 -4.32 -7.93 -19.83
N SER A 311 -5.14 -8.23 -20.86
CA SER A 311 -5.79 -9.54 -21.02
C SER A 311 -4.87 -10.57 -21.66
N THR A 312 -3.90 -10.11 -22.42
CA THR A 312 -2.84 -10.87 -23.09
C THR A 312 -1.49 -10.36 -22.65
N GLU A 313 -0.45 -11.17 -22.79
CA GLU A 313 0.93 -10.74 -22.54
C GLU A 313 1.30 -9.59 -23.49
N PRO A 314 1.85 -8.47 -22.99
CA PRO A 314 2.38 -7.41 -23.82
C PRO A 314 3.51 -7.92 -24.71
N SER A 315 3.53 -7.50 -25.97
CA SER A 315 4.58 -7.86 -26.91
C SER A 315 5.96 -7.36 -26.46
N VAL A 316 7.01 -7.97 -26.99
CA VAL A 316 8.39 -7.53 -26.75
C VAL A 316 8.58 -6.05 -27.13
N ASP A 317 7.95 -5.60 -28.21
CA ASP A 317 8.04 -4.22 -28.69
C ASP A 317 7.35 -3.21 -27.74
N GLU A 318 6.16 -3.55 -27.24
CA GLU A 318 5.44 -2.73 -26.24
C GLU A 318 6.23 -2.59 -24.96
N GLN A 319 6.74 -3.71 -24.43
CA GLN A 319 7.60 -3.71 -23.23
C GLN A 319 8.89 -2.92 -23.47
N ALA A 320 9.58 -3.14 -24.60
CA ALA A 320 10.82 -2.47 -24.96
C ALA A 320 10.67 -0.95 -25.03
N SER A 321 9.51 -0.47 -25.51
CA SER A 321 9.22 0.97 -25.58
C SER A 321 9.11 1.62 -24.21
N ILE A 322 8.63 0.87 -23.19
CA ILE A 322 8.59 1.35 -21.80
C ILE A 322 10.01 1.36 -21.21
N TYR A 323 10.77 0.29 -21.40
CA TYR A 323 12.13 0.20 -20.88
C TYR A 323 13.08 1.23 -21.54
N GLU A 324 12.92 1.49 -22.83
CA GLU A 324 13.66 2.52 -23.53
C GLU A 324 13.52 3.89 -22.87
N LYS A 325 12.31 4.28 -22.46
CA LYS A 325 12.06 5.58 -21.81
C LYS A 325 12.85 5.74 -20.51
N VAL A 326 12.87 4.72 -19.65
CA VAL A 326 13.64 4.79 -18.40
C VAL A 326 15.15 4.81 -18.67
N PHE A 327 15.62 4.06 -19.68
CA PHE A 327 17.03 4.06 -20.06
C PHE A 327 17.48 5.40 -20.67
N GLN A 328 16.64 6.02 -21.50
CA GLN A 328 16.91 7.37 -22.02
C GLN A 328 16.99 8.41 -20.90
N ALA A 329 16.15 8.26 -19.86
CA ALA A 329 16.11 9.17 -18.74
C ALA A 329 17.34 9.06 -17.81
N PHE A 330 17.80 7.84 -17.50
CA PHE A 330 18.83 7.58 -16.49
C PHE A 330 20.06 6.83 -17.00
N LYS A 331 20.11 6.53 -18.30
CA LYS A 331 21.21 5.81 -18.96
C LYS A 331 21.53 4.47 -18.28
N ASN A 332 22.80 4.19 -17.99
CA ASN A 332 23.29 2.96 -17.36
C ASN A 332 23.02 2.86 -15.85
N ARG A 333 22.38 3.86 -15.26
CA ARG A 333 22.09 3.90 -13.81
C ARG A 333 20.68 3.38 -13.49
N VAL A 334 20.30 2.27 -14.13
CA VAL A 334 18.99 1.64 -13.97
C VAL A 334 19.16 0.18 -13.59
N ALA A 335 18.50 -0.23 -12.49
CA ALA A 335 18.31 -1.62 -12.14
C ALA A 335 16.83 -2.00 -12.35
N ILE A 336 16.58 -2.95 -13.26
CA ILE A 336 15.24 -3.47 -13.56
C ILE A 336 15.03 -4.76 -12.79
N ARG A 337 13.91 -4.89 -12.10
CA ARG A 337 13.46 -6.15 -11.51
C ARG A 337 12.52 -6.84 -12.50
N THR A 338 12.82 -8.10 -12.84
CA THR A 338 11.87 -8.91 -13.61
C THR A 338 10.57 -9.10 -12.83
N LEU A 339 9.53 -9.46 -13.54
CA LEU A 339 8.16 -9.57 -13.03
C LEU A 339 8.09 -10.27 -11.67
N ASP A 340 7.52 -9.57 -10.67
CA ASP A 340 7.20 -10.10 -9.34
C ASP A 340 5.69 -10.16 -9.16
N SER A 341 5.07 -11.12 -9.83
CA SER A 341 3.65 -11.43 -9.73
C SER A 341 3.46 -12.76 -9.00
N GLY A 342 2.29 -12.97 -8.43
CA GLY A 342 1.90 -14.19 -7.73
C GLY A 342 0.38 -14.36 -7.76
N SER A 343 -0.15 -15.35 -7.04
CA SER A 343 -1.59 -15.59 -6.96
C SER A 343 -2.38 -14.49 -6.22
N ASP A 344 -1.68 -13.59 -5.50
CA ASP A 344 -2.21 -12.35 -4.92
C ASP A 344 -2.44 -11.24 -5.96
N LYS A 345 -1.63 -11.25 -7.03
CA LYS A 345 -1.72 -10.32 -8.18
C LYS A 345 -1.68 -11.10 -9.48
N PRO A 346 -2.72 -11.88 -9.79
CA PRO A 346 -2.69 -12.79 -10.91
C PRO A 346 -2.66 -12.06 -12.25
N LEU A 347 -1.80 -12.53 -13.14
CA LEU A 347 -1.83 -12.13 -14.54
C LEU A 347 -2.90 -12.92 -15.27
N LYS A 348 -3.74 -12.26 -16.05
CA LYS A 348 -4.85 -12.90 -16.78
C LYS A 348 -4.39 -13.93 -17.80
N PHE A 349 -3.17 -13.78 -18.32
CA PHE A 349 -2.54 -14.64 -19.33
C PHE A 349 -1.57 -15.67 -18.76
N ALA A 350 -1.16 -15.55 -17.49
CA ALA A 350 -0.36 -16.54 -16.79
C ALA A 350 -1.24 -17.24 -15.75
N GLN A 351 -1.63 -18.48 -16.03
CA GLN A 351 -2.43 -19.27 -15.09
C GLN A 351 -1.58 -19.57 -13.83
N THR A 352 -1.91 -18.87 -12.75
CA THR A 352 -1.43 -19.25 -11.41
C THR A 352 -2.57 -19.96 -10.71
N SER A 353 -2.30 -21.16 -10.19
CA SER A 353 -3.25 -21.87 -9.31
C SER A 353 -3.50 -21.00 -8.07
N ARG A 354 -4.73 -21.02 -7.58
CA ARG A 354 -5.06 -20.34 -6.35
C ARG A 354 -4.32 -20.99 -5.17
N GLU A 355 -3.54 -20.20 -4.46
CA GLU A 355 -2.75 -20.64 -3.31
C GLU A 355 -3.36 -20.13 -2.00
N GLU A 356 -3.24 -20.90 -0.93
CA GLU A 356 -3.68 -20.48 0.40
C GLU A 356 -2.76 -19.40 0.98
N ASN A 357 -1.46 -19.46 0.65
CA ASN A 357 -0.44 -18.52 1.11
C ASN A 357 0.35 -17.95 -0.08
N PRO A 358 -0.22 -16.97 -0.83
CA PRO A 358 0.42 -16.43 -2.04
C PRO A 358 1.83 -15.89 -1.82
N ALA A 359 2.08 -15.28 -0.67
CA ALA A 359 3.40 -14.73 -0.34
C ALA A 359 4.49 -15.83 -0.22
N LEU A 360 4.12 -17.06 0.12
CA LEU A 360 5.01 -18.22 0.23
C LEU A 360 4.97 -19.14 -1.00
N GLY A 361 4.14 -18.81 -1.97
CA GLY A 361 3.83 -19.65 -3.12
C GLY A 361 4.65 -19.37 -4.37
N MET A 362 4.00 -19.58 -5.52
CA MET A 362 4.54 -19.34 -6.86
C MET A 362 4.50 -17.85 -7.18
N ARG A 363 5.63 -17.17 -6.99
CA ARG A 363 5.79 -15.75 -7.31
C ARG A 363 7.21 -15.44 -7.76
N GLY A 364 7.38 -14.29 -8.37
CA GLY A 364 8.67 -13.79 -8.81
C GLY A 364 9.37 -14.72 -9.79
N VAL A 365 10.65 -14.95 -9.60
CA VAL A 365 11.45 -15.82 -10.47
C VAL A 365 10.90 -17.24 -10.63
N ARG A 366 10.16 -17.74 -9.62
CA ARG A 366 9.59 -19.09 -9.69
C ARG A 366 8.60 -19.23 -10.85
N ILE A 367 7.76 -18.20 -11.08
CA ILE A 367 6.85 -18.15 -12.25
C ILE A 367 7.66 -18.10 -13.54
N GLY A 368 8.69 -17.22 -13.59
CA GLY A 368 9.53 -17.07 -14.75
C GLY A 368 10.31 -18.33 -15.10
N LEU A 369 10.79 -19.10 -14.10
CA LEU A 369 11.50 -20.36 -14.38
C LEU A 369 10.54 -21.53 -14.69
N GLN A 370 9.29 -21.48 -14.23
CA GLN A 370 8.25 -22.44 -14.61
C GLN A 370 7.75 -22.18 -16.04
N ASN A 371 7.62 -20.92 -16.42
CA ASN A 371 7.29 -20.48 -17.78
C ASN A 371 8.47 -19.66 -18.32
N GLU A 372 9.52 -20.38 -18.70
CA GLU A 372 10.79 -19.76 -19.11
C GLU A 372 10.64 -18.89 -20.36
N GLU A 373 9.68 -19.20 -21.24
CA GLU A 373 9.40 -18.37 -22.41
C GLU A 373 8.91 -16.96 -22.04
N LEU A 374 8.10 -16.81 -20.98
CA LEU A 374 7.66 -15.52 -20.48
C LEU A 374 8.86 -14.69 -19.98
N LEU A 375 9.74 -15.30 -19.21
CA LEU A 375 10.96 -14.66 -18.73
C LEU A 375 11.90 -14.27 -19.89
N ILE A 376 12.06 -15.16 -20.86
CA ILE A 376 12.88 -14.92 -22.05
C ILE A 376 12.37 -13.71 -22.82
N ARG A 377 11.05 -13.64 -23.11
CA ARG A 377 10.47 -12.49 -23.82
C ARG A 377 10.63 -11.18 -23.04
N GLN A 378 10.50 -11.21 -21.72
CA GLN A 378 10.77 -10.03 -20.90
C GLN A 378 12.23 -9.60 -20.98
N LEU A 379 13.18 -10.52 -20.90
CA LEU A 379 14.60 -10.23 -21.02
C LEU A 379 14.96 -9.73 -22.42
N ASP A 380 14.35 -10.28 -23.48
CA ASP A 380 14.49 -9.80 -24.86
C ASP A 380 13.98 -8.36 -25.01
N ALA A 381 12.85 -8.03 -24.36
CA ALA A 381 12.31 -6.68 -24.36
C ALA A 381 13.22 -5.69 -23.62
N ILE A 382 13.82 -6.09 -22.49
CA ILE A 382 14.80 -5.26 -21.77
C ILE A 382 16.03 -5.01 -22.63
N ALA A 383 16.56 -6.05 -23.26
CA ALA A 383 17.71 -5.94 -24.15
C ALA A 383 17.42 -5.06 -25.39
N GLU A 384 16.23 -5.19 -25.98
CA GLU A 384 15.80 -4.36 -27.10
C GLU A 384 15.63 -2.89 -26.68
N GLY A 385 15.03 -2.62 -25.51
CA GLY A 385 14.92 -1.27 -24.94
C GLY A 385 16.31 -0.64 -24.69
N ALA A 386 17.24 -1.41 -24.16
CA ALA A 386 18.63 -1.00 -23.96
C ALA A 386 19.32 -0.65 -25.31
N ARG A 387 19.15 -1.52 -26.30
CA ARG A 387 19.71 -1.29 -27.67
C ARG A 387 19.14 0.00 -28.29
N ARG A 388 17.84 0.25 -28.16
CA ARG A 388 17.19 1.49 -28.65
C ARG A 388 17.71 2.73 -27.93
N ALA A 389 18.03 2.61 -26.66
CA ALA A 389 18.63 3.68 -25.86
C ALA A 389 20.14 3.82 -26.05
N GLY A 390 20.78 2.96 -26.88
CA GLY A 390 22.22 2.99 -27.17
C GLY A 390 23.08 2.45 -26.01
N LEU A 391 22.55 1.60 -25.15
CA LEU A 391 23.25 1.02 -23.99
C LEU A 391 23.77 -0.39 -24.34
N SER A 392 25.05 -0.66 -24.05
CA SER A 392 25.70 -1.97 -24.26
C SER A 392 27.02 -2.06 -23.49
N GLY A 393 27.55 -3.27 -23.34
CA GLY A 393 28.84 -3.50 -22.67
C GLY A 393 28.80 -3.07 -21.21
N ASP A 394 29.74 -2.23 -20.80
CA ASP A 394 29.84 -1.74 -19.42
C ASP A 394 28.65 -0.82 -19.00
N ASP A 395 27.94 -0.27 -19.99
CA ASP A 395 26.77 0.55 -19.82
C ASP A 395 25.45 -0.26 -19.90
N ALA A 396 25.53 -1.58 -20.03
CA ALA A 396 24.34 -2.43 -20.07
C ALA A 396 23.49 -2.32 -18.80
N PRO A 397 22.16 -2.36 -18.93
CA PRO A 397 21.29 -2.30 -17.76
C PRO A 397 21.48 -3.47 -16.81
N LYS A 398 21.31 -3.18 -15.53
CA LYS A 398 21.29 -4.16 -14.45
C LYS A 398 19.90 -4.79 -14.38
N VAL A 399 19.84 -6.12 -14.40
CA VAL A 399 18.58 -6.88 -14.35
C VAL A 399 18.61 -7.85 -13.17
N MET A 400 17.65 -7.76 -12.28
CA MET A 400 17.60 -8.56 -11.06
C MET A 400 16.34 -9.41 -10.96
N ALA A 401 16.50 -10.64 -10.45
CA ALA A 401 15.41 -11.55 -10.19
C ALA A 401 14.90 -11.41 -8.76
N PRO A 402 13.56 -11.31 -8.56
CA PRO A 402 12.94 -11.38 -7.24
C PRO A 402 12.82 -12.84 -6.77
N MET A 403 12.68 -13.03 -5.45
CA MET A 403 12.33 -14.31 -4.80
C MET A 403 13.32 -15.48 -5.03
N ILE A 404 14.56 -15.18 -5.38
CA ILE A 404 15.61 -16.18 -5.48
C ILE A 404 15.83 -16.86 -4.13
N SER A 405 15.84 -18.20 -4.13
CA SER A 405 16.03 -19.03 -2.93
C SER A 405 17.02 -20.17 -3.11
N ARG A 406 17.41 -20.50 -4.34
CA ARG A 406 18.39 -21.55 -4.67
C ARG A 406 19.49 -21.01 -5.57
N VAL A 407 20.71 -21.47 -5.36
CA VAL A 407 21.86 -21.08 -6.21
C VAL A 407 21.65 -21.48 -7.67
N SER A 408 20.96 -22.62 -7.93
CA SER A 408 20.63 -23.05 -9.28
C SER A 408 19.67 -22.09 -10.01
N GLU A 409 18.73 -21.45 -9.27
CA GLU A 409 17.85 -20.41 -9.82
C GLU A 409 18.67 -19.19 -10.22
N ALA A 410 19.56 -18.71 -9.35
CA ALA A 410 20.45 -17.58 -9.63
C ALA A 410 21.34 -17.85 -10.84
N ARG A 411 21.95 -19.05 -10.90
CA ARG A 411 22.80 -19.47 -12.03
C ARG A 411 22.03 -19.48 -13.34
N ARG A 412 20.83 -20.09 -13.37
CA ARG A 412 20.00 -20.14 -14.58
C ARG A 412 19.57 -18.76 -15.02
N PHE A 413 19.10 -17.93 -14.09
CA PHE A 413 18.72 -16.55 -14.37
C PHE A 413 19.91 -15.74 -14.91
N ALA A 414 21.06 -15.81 -14.27
CA ALA A 414 22.26 -15.10 -14.69
C ALA A 414 22.73 -15.50 -16.09
N ALA A 415 22.63 -16.79 -16.44
CA ALA A 415 22.95 -17.26 -17.79
C ALA A 415 22.02 -16.61 -18.83
N LEU A 416 20.69 -16.64 -18.60
CA LEU A 416 19.71 -16.03 -19.52
C LEU A 416 19.91 -14.51 -19.71
N VAL A 417 20.29 -13.81 -18.64
CA VAL A 417 20.56 -12.36 -18.67
C VAL A 417 21.84 -12.07 -19.44
N ARG A 418 22.94 -12.81 -19.19
CA ARG A 418 24.23 -12.63 -19.86
C ARG A 418 24.19 -12.97 -21.36
N GLU A 419 23.40 -13.97 -21.76
CA GLU A 419 23.14 -14.30 -23.16
C GLU A 419 22.62 -13.11 -23.97
N ARG A 420 22.01 -12.12 -23.31
CA ARG A 420 21.45 -10.89 -23.90
C ARG A 420 22.33 -9.66 -23.71
N GLY A 421 23.54 -9.85 -23.22
CA GLY A 421 24.46 -8.75 -22.94
C GLY A 421 24.04 -7.83 -21.80
N LEU A 422 23.17 -8.31 -20.89
CA LEU A 422 22.70 -7.58 -19.71
C LEU A 422 23.49 -8.01 -18.46
N ILE A 423 23.46 -7.19 -17.40
CA ILE A 423 24.17 -7.43 -16.14
C ILE A 423 23.23 -8.11 -15.14
N PRO A 424 23.47 -9.37 -14.74
CA PRO A 424 22.56 -10.10 -13.85
C PRO A 424 22.78 -9.75 -12.38
N GLY A 425 21.66 -9.65 -11.66
CA GLY A 425 21.60 -9.50 -10.22
C GLY A 425 20.45 -10.27 -9.60
N ILE A 426 20.36 -10.21 -8.28
CA ILE A 426 19.27 -10.81 -7.51
C ILE A 426 18.75 -9.83 -6.48
N VAL A 427 17.47 -10.01 -6.07
CA VAL A 427 16.94 -9.38 -4.87
C VAL A 427 17.13 -10.35 -3.71
N VAL A 428 17.90 -9.93 -2.72
CA VAL A 428 18.07 -10.67 -1.47
C VAL A 428 16.91 -10.30 -0.54
N GLU A 429 15.87 -11.12 -0.58
CA GLU A 429 14.63 -10.91 0.15
C GLU A 429 14.10 -12.20 0.79
N VAL A 430 14.69 -13.34 0.44
CA VAL A 430 14.46 -14.62 1.11
C VAL A 430 15.62 -14.83 2.10
N PRO A 431 15.36 -15.15 3.39
CA PRO A 431 16.43 -15.34 4.40
C PRO A 431 17.50 -16.35 4.00
N ALA A 432 17.13 -17.42 3.27
CA ALA A 432 18.07 -18.40 2.76
C ALA A 432 19.15 -17.77 1.86
N THR A 433 18.78 -16.79 1.03
CA THR A 433 19.70 -16.07 0.15
C THR A 433 20.66 -15.20 0.94
N ALA A 434 20.18 -14.53 2.00
CA ALA A 434 21.02 -13.73 2.88
C ALA A 434 22.03 -14.58 3.65
N ILE A 435 21.60 -15.76 4.16
CA ILE A 435 22.47 -16.68 4.93
C ILE A 435 23.56 -17.30 4.03
N MET A 436 23.23 -17.58 2.77
CA MET A 436 24.14 -18.25 1.81
C MET A 436 24.73 -17.25 0.78
N ALA A 437 24.78 -15.98 1.10
CA ALA A 437 25.14 -14.90 0.17
C ALA A 437 26.42 -15.14 -0.63
N GLU A 438 27.47 -15.69 -0.01
CA GLU A 438 28.73 -16.01 -0.71
C GLU A 438 28.51 -16.90 -1.95
N MET A 439 27.63 -17.90 -1.85
CA MET A 439 27.37 -18.81 -2.97
C MET A 439 26.59 -18.13 -4.08
N PHE A 440 25.64 -17.25 -3.72
CA PHE A 440 24.87 -16.51 -4.70
C PHE A 440 25.68 -15.43 -5.40
N MET A 441 26.54 -14.70 -4.68
CA MET A 441 27.39 -13.65 -5.24
C MET A 441 28.44 -14.16 -6.23
N ARG A 442 28.72 -15.46 -6.25
CA ARG A 442 29.55 -16.09 -7.30
C ARG A 442 28.84 -16.25 -8.65
N GLU A 443 27.50 -16.23 -8.65
CA GLU A 443 26.70 -16.45 -9.85
C GLU A 443 26.25 -15.13 -10.50
N VAL A 444 26.22 -14.01 -9.76
CA VAL A 444 25.67 -12.73 -10.19
C VAL A 444 26.66 -11.58 -9.97
N ASP A 445 26.41 -10.45 -10.61
CA ASP A 445 27.32 -9.30 -10.61
C ASP A 445 26.91 -8.22 -9.58
N PHE A 446 25.66 -8.25 -9.11
CA PHE A 446 25.17 -7.35 -8.06
C PHE A 446 24.00 -7.95 -7.30
N CYS A 447 23.67 -7.36 -6.16
CA CYS A 447 22.44 -7.66 -5.45
C CYS A 447 21.75 -6.39 -4.97
N SER A 448 20.43 -6.49 -4.82
CA SER A 448 19.58 -5.52 -4.12
C SER A 448 19.02 -6.18 -2.86
N ILE A 449 18.83 -5.43 -1.78
CA ILE A 449 18.25 -5.97 -0.55
C ILE A 449 16.77 -5.58 -0.49
N GLY A 450 15.89 -6.57 -0.59
CA GLY A 450 14.44 -6.38 -0.51
C GLY A 450 13.97 -6.43 0.94
N THR A 451 14.12 -5.33 1.69
CA THR A 451 13.89 -5.30 3.14
C THR A 451 12.48 -5.70 3.55
N ASN A 452 11.46 -5.34 2.76
CA ASN A 452 10.07 -5.64 3.06
C ASN A 452 9.80 -7.16 3.14
N ASP A 453 10.17 -7.89 2.08
CA ASP A 453 9.99 -9.34 2.02
C ASP A 453 11.00 -10.06 2.94
N LEU A 454 12.23 -9.55 3.07
CA LEU A 454 13.22 -10.11 3.99
C LEU A 454 12.73 -10.09 5.44
N ILE A 455 12.15 -8.99 5.90
CA ILE A 455 11.58 -8.88 7.24
C ILE A 455 10.35 -9.77 7.38
N GLN A 456 9.41 -9.74 6.43
CA GLN A 456 8.23 -10.58 6.41
C GLN A 456 8.57 -12.05 6.64
N TYR A 457 9.53 -12.58 5.89
CA TYR A 457 9.92 -14.00 5.98
C TYR A 457 10.80 -14.30 7.21
N THR A 458 11.64 -13.36 7.63
CA THR A 458 12.48 -13.52 8.84
C THR A 458 11.63 -13.55 10.10
N MET A 459 10.61 -12.69 10.18
CA MET A 459 9.73 -12.56 11.33
C MET A 459 8.49 -13.44 11.25
N ALA A 460 8.29 -14.17 10.14
CA ALA A 460 7.10 -14.97 9.87
C ALA A 460 5.79 -14.18 10.05
N ALA A 461 5.79 -12.93 9.58
CA ALA A 461 4.69 -11.98 9.76
C ALA A 461 4.22 -11.44 8.42
N ASP A 462 2.92 -11.55 8.13
CA ASP A 462 2.34 -10.95 6.95
C ASP A 462 2.34 -9.43 7.08
N ARG A 463 3.06 -8.74 6.19
CA ARG A 463 3.15 -7.26 6.17
C ARG A 463 1.83 -6.56 5.85
N LEU A 464 0.84 -7.29 5.36
CA LEU A 464 -0.51 -6.77 5.09
C LEU A 464 -1.42 -6.89 6.31
N SER A 465 -1.01 -7.65 7.34
CA SER A 465 -1.76 -7.79 8.59
C SER A 465 -1.48 -6.61 9.52
N ALA A 466 -2.52 -5.84 9.84
CA ALA A 466 -2.43 -4.76 10.82
C ALA A 466 -2.04 -5.26 12.22
N ASP A 467 -2.45 -6.48 12.58
CA ASP A 467 -2.16 -7.09 13.90
C ASP A 467 -0.68 -7.47 14.06
N LEU A 468 0.05 -7.63 12.95
CA LEU A 468 1.45 -8.05 12.94
C LEU A 468 2.41 -6.90 12.60
N PHE A 469 1.92 -5.67 12.56
CA PHE A 469 2.69 -4.51 12.13
C PHE A 469 4.01 -4.33 12.89
N GLU A 470 4.02 -4.50 14.22
CA GLU A 470 5.23 -4.40 15.02
C GLU A 470 6.33 -5.41 14.62
N LEU A 471 5.92 -6.55 14.04
CA LEU A 471 6.87 -7.56 13.56
C LEU A 471 7.44 -7.23 12.18
N THR A 472 6.76 -6.38 11.41
CA THR A 472 7.17 -6.01 10.04
C THR A 472 8.00 -4.73 9.98
N ASP A 473 8.35 -4.14 11.14
CA ASP A 473 9.26 -3.00 11.23
C ASP A 473 10.63 -3.36 10.61
N PRO A 474 11.12 -2.58 9.61
CA PRO A 474 12.42 -2.83 8.98
C PRO A 474 13.62 -2.73 9.94
N TRP A 475 13.45 -2.14 11.10
CA TRP A 475 14.48 -2.06 12.15
C TRP A 475 14.54 -3.28 13.08
N GLN A 476 13.85 -4.37 12.75
CA GLN A 476 13.94 -5.61 13.52
C GLN A 476 15.39 -6.11 13.62
N PRO A 477 15.88 -6.41 14.82
CA PRO A 477 17.28 -6.81 15.01
C PRO A 477 17.69 -8.04 14.20
N ALA A 478 16.77 -8.99 13.97
CA ALA A 478 17.02 -10.17 13.15
C ALA A 478 17.25 -9.81 11.67
N GLY A 479 16.41 -8.91 11.12
CA GLY A 479 16.58 -8.40 9.75
C GLY A 479 17.89 -7.64 9.59
N LEU A 480 18.18 -6.72 10.52
CA LEU A 480 19.44 -5.96 10.48
C LEU A 480 20.68 -6.86 10.55
N ARG A 481 20.64 -7.96 11.32
CA ARG A 481 21.75 -8.94 11.37
C ARG A 481 21.92 -9.67 10.04
N LEU A 482 20.83 -10.04 9.36
CA LEU A 482 20.92 -10.65 8.03
C LEU A 482 21.50 -9.68 7.01
N ILE A 483 21.09 -8.41 7.02
CA ILE A 483 21.63 -7.36 6.14
C ILE A 483 23.13 -7.15 6.41
N LEU A 484 23.51 -7.03 7.68
CA LEU A 484 24.91 -6.84 8.06
C LEU A 484 25.77 -8.04 7.66
N SER A 485 25.28 -9.27 7.85
CA SER A 485 25.95 -10.49 7.43
C SER A 485 26.17 -10.51 5.90
N LEU A 486 25.14 -10.14 5.14
CA LEU A 486 25.22 -10.04 3.67
C LEU A 486 26.29 -9.04 3.23
N ILE A 487 26.34 -7.86 3.84
CA ILE A 487 27.34 -6.83 3.53
C ILE A 487 28.76 -7.36 3.79
N HIS A 488 28.99 -7.97 4.93
CA HIS A 488 30.31 -8.54 5.29
C HIS A 488 30.73 -9.70 4.38
N ILE A 489 29.79 -10.51 3.89
CA ILE A 489 30.06 -11.63 3.00
C ILE A 489 30.34 -11.15 1.57
N SER A 490 29.63 -10.11 1.11
CA SER A 490 29.74 -9.57 -0.24
C SER A 490 30.95 -8.63 -0.41
N GLU A 491 31.45 -8.02 0.66
CA GLU A 491 32.67 -7.26 0.59
C GLU A 491 33.86 -8.20 0.32
N PRO A 492 34.69 -7.90 -0.70
CA PRO A 492 35.93 -8.67 -0.90
C PRO A 492 36.76 -8.50 0.37
N THR A 493 36.89 -9.59 1.11
CA THR A 493 37.76 -9.63 2.29
C THR A 493 39.12 -9.08 1.89
N ARG A 494 39.44 -7.87 2.33
CA ARG A 494 40.83 -7.48 2.48
C ARG A 494 41.41 -8.46 3.49
N ARG A 495 41.98 -9.56 2.98
CA ARG A 495 42.82 -10.43 3.82
C ARG A 495 43.95 -9.56 4.30
N TYR A 496 44.04 -9.41 5.59
CA TYR A 496 45.21 -8.91 6.30
C TYR A 496 46.43 -9.73 5.94
#